data_7e8ca1b83c3f22fd6608002c894baab4
#
_entry.id   7e8ca1b83c3f22fd6608002c894baab4
#
_cell.length_a   1.000
_cell.length_b   1.000
_cell.length_c   1.000
_cell.angle_alpha   90.00
_cell.angle_beta   90.00
_cell.angle_gamma   90.00
#
_symmetry.space_group_name_H-M   'P 1'
#
loop_
_entity.id
_entity.type
_entity.pdbx_description
1 polymer ?
#
loop_
_entity_poly.entity_id
_entity_poly.type
_entity_poly.pdbx_seq_one_letter_code
_entity_poly.pdbx_strand_id
1 'polypeptide(L)'
;YVIERFGKYTKTLESGLSIIIPFLDRVAHKVDILERQLPKFQISVITKDNVEVGLVSTVFFRILDASKSVYRIKNIDSAIENTAISVIRSAAGKLELDDLQSSRESMNLEIKERLGKAAEIWGVEVTRTEILDVLVDEQTKDSQRQQLNAERERRATIAKAEGDRRSVELNADAQLYE
;
A
#
# COMPACT_ATOMS: atom_id res chain seq x y z
N TYR A 1 -1.96 10.97 28.23
CA TYR A 1 -0.85 11.75 28.79
C TYR A 1 0.20 10.80 29.34
N VAL A 2 1.46 11.05 29.05
CA VAL A 2 2.61 10.30 29.57
C VAL A 2 3.18 11.06 30.77
N ILE A 3 3.27 10.37 31.90
CA ILE A 3 3.72 10.95 33.17
C ILE A 3 5.11 10.47 33.48
N GLU A 4 5.98 11.41 33.76
CA GLU A 4 7.35 11.19 34.28
C GLU A 4 7.46 11.60 35.73
N ARG A 5 8.28 10.84 36.50
CA ARG A 5 8.71 11.18 37.85
C ARG A 5 10.24 11.18 37.88
N PHE A 6 10.82 12.32 38.20
CA PHE A 6 12.29 12.53 38.17
C PHE A 6 12.92 12.14 36.83
N GLY A 7 12.23 12.43 35.69
CA GLY A 7 12.75 12.11 34.38
C GLY A 7 12.62 10.65 33.94
N LYS A 8 11.91 9.83 34.70
CA LYS A 8 11.61 8.43 34.33
C LYS A 8 10.13 8.24 34.07
N TYR A 9 9.81 7.46 33.05
CA TYR A 9 8.45 7.02 32.80
C TYR A 9 7.86 6.34 34.02
N THR A 10 6.65 6.73 34.40
CA THR A 10 5.94 6.15 35.56
C THR A 10 4.65 5.47 35.12
N LYS A 11 3.80 6.21 34.40
CA LYS A 11 2.50 5.68 33.94
C LYS A 11 1.97 6.49 32.76
N THR A 12 1.07 5.89 32.02
CA THR A 12 0.25 6.55 31.00
C THR A 12 -1.14 6.81 31.59
N LEU A 13 -1.63 8.03 31.49
CA LEU A 13 -2.99 8.39 31.87
C LEU A 13 -3.88 8.32 30.63
N GLU A 14 -4.91 7.54 30.73
CA GLU A 14 -6.00 7.49 29.74
C GLU A 14 -7.01 8.60 29.97
N SER A 15 -8.08 8.66 29.17
CA SER A 15 -9.19 9.59 29.34
C SER A 15 -9.93 9.29 30.66
N GLY A 16 -10.15 10.30 31.47
CA GLY A 16 -10.82 10.19 32.76
C GLY A 16 -10.14 11.01 33.85
N LEU A 17 -10.64 10.89 35.07
CA LEU A 17 -10.11 11.58 36.24
C LEU A 17 -8.92 10.79 36.77
N SER A 18 -7.77 11.43 36.86
CA SER A 18 -6.53 10.81 37.33
C SER A 18 -5.83 11.73 38.34
N ILE A 19 -5.31 11.13 39.40
CA ILE A 19 -4.57 11.86 40.44
C ILE A 19 -3.08 11.75 40.14
N ILE A 20 -2.39 12.88 40.10
CA ILE A 20 -0.94 13.00 40.01
C ILE A 20 -0.41 13.66 41.29
N ILE A 21 0.82 13.34 41.67
CA ILE A 21 1.45 13.91 42.87
C ILE A 21 2.16 15.22 42.44
N PRO A 22 1.64 16.40 42.86
CA PRO A 22 2.31 17.65 42.51
C PRO A 22 3.74 17.68 43.02
N PHE A 23 4.63 18.36 42.28
CA PHE A 23 6.08 18.46 42.47
C PHE A 23 6.91 17.21 42.12
N LEU A 24 6.33 15.99 42.16
CA LEU A 24 7.02 14.74 41.81
C LEU A 24 6.70 14.30 40.38
N ASP A 25 5.44 14.38 40.01
CA ASP A 25 4.92 13.95 38.72
C ASP A 25 4.85 15.11 37.73
N ARG A 26 5.35 14.88 36.54
CA ARG A 26 5.29 15.86 35.43
C ARG A 26 4.57 15.21 34.24
N VAL A 27 3.63 15.94 33.65
CA VAL A 27 3.10 15.59 32.33
C VAL A 27 4.18 15.87 31.29
N ALA A 28 4.87 14.83 30.82
CA ALA A 28 5.98 14.99 29.88
C ALA A 28 5.46 15.12 28.45
N HIS A 29 4.51 14.28 28.06
CA HIS A 29 4.00 14.27 26.70
C HIS A 29 2.47 14.11 26.67
N LYS A 30 1.85 14.88 25.77
CA LYS A 30 0.46 14.71 25.37
C LYS A 30 0.45 14.01 24.02
N VAL A 31 -0.05 12.77 23.97
CA VAL A 31 -0.10 11.96 22.77
C VAL A 31 -1.54 11.90 22.29
N ASP A 32 -1.76 12.21 21.03
CA ASP A 32 -3.06 12.07 20.39
C ASP A 32 -3.23 10.61 19.93
N ILE A 33 -4.35 10.01 20.31
CA ILE A 33 -4.70 8.61 19.99
C ILE A 33 -5.68 8.49 18.82
N LEU A 34 -6.10 9.64 18.25
CA LEU A 34 -6.95 9.64 17.07
C LEU A 34 -6.19 9.09 15.85
N GLU A 35 -6.96 8.58 14.90
CA GLU A 35 -6.38 8.19 13.61
C GLU A 35 -5.79 9.42 12.91
N ARG A 36 -4.55 9.27 12.44
CA ARG A 36 -3.83 10.29 11.69
C ARG A 36 -3.45 9.76 10.33
N GLN A 37 -3.37 10.66 9.37
CA GLN A 37 -2.91 10.38 8.02
C GLN A 37 -1.52 11.00 7.81
N LEU A 38 -0.58 10.22 7.30
CA LEU A 38 0.67 10.77 6.78
C LEU A 38 0.41 11.62 5.53
N PRO A 39 1.18 12.70 5.32
CA PRO A 39 1.20 13.37 4.03
C PRO A 39 1.41 12.38 2.90
N LYS A 40 0.84 12.67 1.73
CA LYS A 40 1.09 11.87 0.53
C LYS A 40 2.58 11.91 0.20
N PHE A 41 3.16 10.75 -0.06
CA PHE A 41 4.56 10.61 -0.48
C PHE A 41 4.65 9.81 -1.77
N GLN A 42 5.65 10.11 -2.57
CA GLN A 42 5.90 9.47 -3.85
C GLN A 42 7.14 8.58 -3.76
N ILE A 43 7.06 7.40 -4.36
CA ILE A 43 8.12 6.40 -4.37
C ILE A 43 8.36 5.99 -5.81
N SER A 44 9.62 6.03 -6.27
CA SER A 44 10.01 5.38 -7.53
C SER A 44 10.35 3.91 -7.26
N VAL A 45 9.78 3.03 -8.07
CA VAL A 45 9.94 1.57 -7.99
C VAL A 45 10.16 1.01 -9.39
N ILE A 46 10.99 -0.01 -9.50
CA ILE A 46 11.13 -0.80 -10.72
C ILE A 46 10.31 -2.08 -10.53
N THR A 47 9.38 -2.32 -11.42
CA THR A 47 8.52 -3.50 -11.44
C THR A 47 9.28 -4.74 -11.92
N LYS A 48 8.67 -5.92 -11.80
CA LYS A 48 9.24 -7.21 -12.23
C LYS A 48 9.54 -7.25 -13.72
N ASP A 49 8.74 -6.58 -14.54
CA ASP A 49 8.92 -6.41 -15.99
C ASP A 49 9.86 -5.26 -16.36
N ASN A 50 10.65 -4.78 -15.38
CA ASN A 50 11.69 -3.76 -15.53
C ASN A 50 11.19 -2.38 -16.00
N VAL A 51 9.98 -2.02 -15.59
CA VAL A 51 9.40 -0.69 -15.84
C VAL A 51 9.56 0.17 -14.60
N GLU A 52 10.03 1.40 -14.77
CA GLU A 52 10.08 2.40 -13.69
C GLU A 52 8.72 3.07 -13.53
N VAL A 53 8.18 3.04 -12.31
CA VAL A 53 6.89 3.64 -11.97
C VAL A 53 7.00 4.50 -10.72
N GLY A 54 6.27 5.60 -10.70
CA GLY A 54 6.06 6.41 -9.50
C GLY A 54 4.77 5.98 -8.80
N LEU A 55 4.88 5.57 -7.54
CA LEU A 55 3.72 5.25 -6.71
C LEU A 55 3.46 6.40 -5.74
N VAL A 56 2.24 6.95 -5.76
CA VAL A 56 1.78 7.92 -4.76
C VAL A 56 1.00 7.17 -3.71
N SER A 57 1.43 7.25 -2.46
CA SER A 57 0.84 6.50 -1.36
C SER A 57 0.60 7.36 -0.13
N THR A 58 -0.29 6.89 0.74
CA THR A 58 -0.51 7.44 2.08
C THR A 58 -0.78 6.32 3.08
N VAL A 59 -0.51 6.59 4.35
CA VAL A 59 -0.69 5.65 5.45
C VAL A 59 -1.55 6.29 6.52
N PHE A 60 -2.55 5.55 7.00
CA PHE A 60 -3.37 5.91 8.13
C PHE A 60 -2.98 5.05 9.33
N PHE A 61 -2.78 5.69 10.46
CA PHE A 61 -2.35 5.01 11.67
C PHE A 61 -2.88 5.70 12.92
N ARG A 62 -2.88 4.99 14.02
CA ARG A 62 -3.17 5.52 15.35
C ARG A 62 -2.20 4.99 16.38
N ILE A 63 -2.03 5.74 17.47
CA ILE A 63 -1.15 5.34 18.57
C ILE A 63 -1.98 4.54 19.57
N LEU A 64 -1.58 3.28 19.80
CA LEU A 64 -2.18 2.41 20.81
C LEU A 64 -1.46 2.51 22.16
N ASP A 65 -0.12 2.60 22.13
CA ASP A 65 0.72 2.69 23.32
C ASP A 65 1.54 3.97 23.29
N ALA A 66 1.05 4.97 24.02
CA ALA A 66 1.69 6.28 24.10
C ALA A 66 3.11 6.23 24.67
N SER A 67 3.40 5.29 25.57
CA SER A 67 4.74 5.17 26.15
C SER A 67 5.75 4.68 25.11
N LYS A 68 5.39 3.66 24.33
CA LYS A 68 6.26 3.15 23.26
C LYS A 68 6.47 4.18 22.18
N SER A 69 5.42 4.93 21.80
CA SER A 69 5.49 5.95 20.74
C SER A 69 6.40 7.12 21.08
N VAL A 70 6.57 7.41 22.38
CA VAL A 70 7.42 8.52 22.85
C VAL A 70 8.85 8.09 23.11
N TYR A 71 9.06 6.93 23.76
CA TYR A 71 10.37 6.52 24.25
C TYR A 71 11.15 5.59 23.32
N ARG A 72 10.49 4.94 22.36
CA ARG A 72 11.18 4.03 21.46
C ARG A 72 11.61 4.67 20.14
N ILE A 73 10.99 5.78 19.75
CA ILE A 73 11.29 6.45 18.49
C ILE A 73 11.15 7.97 18.63
N LYS A 74 12.10 8.68 18.05
CA LYS A 74 12.11 10.15 18.13
C LYS A 74 11.07 10.81 17.21
N ASN A 75 10.93 10.29 16.01
CA ASN A 75 9.99 10.80 15.01
C ASN A 75 9.23 9.63 14.39
N ILE A 76 8.02 9.43 14.87
CA ILE A 76 7.17 8.31 14.48
C ILE A 76 6.70 8.44 13.04
N ASP A 77 6.38 9.65 12.59
CA ASP A 77 5.87 9.90 11.24
C ASP A 77 6.93 9.55 10.19
N SER A 78 8.16 10.03 10.38
CA SER A 78 9.28 9.69 9.49
C SER A 78 9.63 8.19 9.54
N ALA A 79 9.51 7.54 10.69
CA ALA A 79 9.78 6.11 10.80
C ALA A 79 8.74 5.27 10.06
N ILE A 80 7.46 5.62 10.19
CA ILE A 80 6.39 4.95 9.46
C ILE A 80 6.55 5.18 7.96
N GLU A 81 6.82 6.41 7.52
CA GLU A 81 7.05 6.76 6.12
C GLU A 81 8.19 5.95 5.51
N ASN A 82 9.37 5.95 6.13
CA ASN A 82 10.53 5.21 5.63
C ASN A 82 10.29 3.69 5.58
N THR A 83 9.60 3.16 6.58
CA THR A 83 9.24 1.74 6.60
C THR A 83 8.21 1.42 5.52
N ALA A 84 7.22 2.29 5.33
CA ALA A 84 6.23 2.17 4.27
C ALA A 84 6.89 2.17 2.89
N ILE A 85 7.81 3.12 2.63
CA ILE A 85 8.59 3.19 1.39
C ILE A 85 9.31 1.85 1.12
N SER A 86 9.97 1.29 2.13
CA SER A 86 10.68 0.02 2.01
C SER A 86 9.75 -1.15 1.70
N VAL A 87 8.62 -1.23 2.41
CA VAL A 87 7.62 -2.30 2.24
C VAL A 87 6.95 -2.21 0.87
N ILE A 88 6.53 -1.00 0.46
CA ILE A 88 5.89 -0.74 -0.84
C ILE A 88 6.84 -1.08 -1.98
N ARG A 89 8.11 -0.64 -1.90
CA ARG A 89 9.12 -0.97 -2.91
C ARG A 89 9.32 -2.49 -3.04
N SER A 90 9.37 -3.20 -1.91
CA SER A 90 9.50 -4.66 -1.90
C SER A 90 8.27 -5.39 -2.44
N ALA A 91 7.07 -4.88 -2.20
CA ALA A 91 5.83 -5.47 -2.70
C ALA A 91 5.67 -5.20 -4.21
N ALA A 92 5.81 -3.95 -4.63
CA ALA A 92 5.64 -3.52 -6.01
C ALA A 92 6.71 -4.12 -6.95
N GLY A 93 7.96 -4.27 -6.49
CA GLY A 93 9.04 -4.87 -7.29
C GLY A 93 8.85 -6.36 -7.62
N LYS A 94 7.87 -7.02 -7.03
CA LYS A 94 7.51 -8.42 -7.34
C LYS A 94 6.40 -8.54 -8.38
N LEU A 95 5.71 -7.46 -8.68
CA LEU A 95 4.56 -7.41 -9.56
C LEU A 95 4.94 -6.82 -10.91
N GLU A 96 4.21 -7.21 -11.93
CA GLU A 96 4.25 -6.59 -13.24
C GLU A 96 3.39 -5.32 -13.23
N LEU A 97 3.59 -4.42 -14.19
CA LEU A 97 2.88 -3.13 -14.21
C LEU A 97 1.36 -3.32 -14.30
N ASP A 98 0.90 -4.29 -15.07
CA ASP A 98 -0.53 -4.60 -15.19
C ASP A 98 -1.13 -5.11 -13.86
N ASP A 99 -0.37 -5.92 -13.13
CA ASP A 99 -0.76 -6.40 -11.80
C ASP A 99 -0.81 -5.24 -10.78
N LEU A 100 0.13 -4.31 -10.83
CA LEU A 100 0.13 -3.11 -10.00
C LEU A 100 -1.15 -2.26 -10.20
N GLN A 101 -1.64 -2.19 -11.43
CA GLN A 101 -2.86 -1.44 -11.75
C GLN A 101 -4.13 -2.18 -11.36
N SER A 102 -4.18 -3.50 -11.55
CA SER A 102 -5.37 -4.33 -11.34
C SER A 102 -5.53 -4.84 -9.90
N SER A 103 -4.43 -5.07 -9.18
CA SER A 103 -4.41 -5.74 -7.87
C SER A 103 -4.10 -4.80 -6.71
N ARG A 104 -4.46 -3.52 -6.80
CA ARG A 104 -4.17 -2.49 -5.77
C ARG A 104 -4.68 -2.87 -4.38
N GLU A 105 -5.88 -3.46 -4.31
CA GLU A 105 -6.49 -3.84 -3.04
C GLU A 105 -5.69 -4.91 -2.32
N SER A 106 -5.27 -5.95 -3.03
CA SER A 106 -4.43 -7.02 -2.49
C SER A 106 -3.08 -6.48 -2.02
N MET A 107 -2.48 -5.57 -2.79
CA MET A 107 -1.22 -4.92 -2.42
C MET A 107 -1.37 -4.03 -1.19
N ASN A 108 -2.45 -3.26 -1.08
CA ASN A 108 -2.75 -2.45 0.11
C ASN A 108 -2.85 -3.31 1.37
N LEU A 109 -3.47 -4.49 1.28
CA LEU A 109 -3.57 -5.45 2.39
C LEU A 109 -2.19 -6.01 2.79
N GLU A 110 -1.38 -6.44 1.83
CA GLU A 110 -0.02 -6.92 2.10
C GLU A 110 0.84 -5.83 2.75
N ILE A 111 0.79 -4.62 2.23
CA ILE A 111 1.53 -3.47 2.77
C ILE A 111 1.07 -3.18 4.20
N LYS A 112 -0.24 -3.10 4.44
CA LYS A 112 -0.81 -2.89 5.77
C LYS A 112 -0.31 -3.92 6.77
N GLU A 113 -0.34 -5.21 6.42
CA GLU A 113 0.08 -6.28 7.31
C GLU A 113 1.58 -6.20 7.65
N ARG A 114 2.42 -6.02 6.63
CA ARG A 114 3.87 -5.94 6.81
C ARG A 114 4.30 -4.69 7.57
N LEU A 115 3.70 -3.54 7.22
CA LEU A 115 3.96 -2.27 7.90
C LEU A 115 3.44 -2.31 9.34
N GLY A 116 2.26 -2.91 9.58
CA GLY A 116 1.67 -3.06 10.90
C GLY A 116 2.58 -3.85 11.83
N LYS A 117 3.12 -4.99 11.39
CA LYS A 117 4.10 -5.78 12.15
C LYS A 117 5.36 -4.98 12.49
N ALA A 118 5.86 -4.18 11.57
CA ALA A 118 7.03 -3.35 11.80
C ALA A 118 6.75 -2.18 12.78
N ALA A 119 5.57 -1.59 12.72
CA ALA A 119 5.17 -0.45 13.55
C ALA A 119 4.74 -0.83 14.97
N GLU A 120 4.41 -2.10 15.21
CA GLU A 120 3.95 -2.61 16.52
C GLU A 120 4.98 -2.33 17.63
N ILE A 121 6.26 -2.41 17.34
CA ILE A 121 7.33 -2.11 18.30
C ILE A 121 7.30 -0.68 18.83
N TRP A 122 6.71 0.24 18.08
CA TRP A 122 6.55 1.66 18.45
C TRP A 122 5.20 1.94 19.11
N GLY A 123 4.38 0.91 19.32
CA GLY A 123 3.03 1.06 19.88
C GLY A 123 2.04 1.72 18.93
N VAL A 124 2.21 1.52 17.63
CA VAL A 124 1.38 2.08 16.57
C VAL A 124 0.62 0.97 15.87
N GLU A 125 -0.64 1.23 15.59
CA GLU A 125 -1.48 0.41 14.71
C GLU A 125 -1.63 1.10 13.36
N VAL A 126 -1.27 0.42 12.31
CA VAL A 126 -1.56 0.85 10.94
C VAL A 126 -2.99 0.44 10.59
N THR A 127 -3.86 1.41 10.44
CA THR A 127 -5.29 1.19 10.19
C THR A 127 -5.52 0.78 8.74
N ARG A 128 -4.91 1.52 7.81
CA ARG A 128 -4.96 1.24 6.37
C ARG A 128 -3.80 1.89 5.63
N THR A 129 -3.50 1.34 4.48
CA THR A 129 -2.57 1.91 3.51
C THR A 129 -3.29 2.05 2.18
N GLU A 130 -3.00 3.12 1.46
CA GLU A 130 -3.64 3.37 0.16
C GLU A 130 -2.59 3.78 -0.86
N ILE A 131 -2.58 3.09 -1.99
CA ILE A 131 -1.89 3.53 -3.19
C ILE A 131 -2.90 4.36 -3.98
N LEU A 132 -2.64 5.65 -4.05
CA LEU A 132 -3.55 6.61 -4.65
C LEU A 132 -3.40 6.64 -6.16
N ASP A 133 -2.14 6.62 -6.64
CA ASP A 133 -1.85 6.74 -8.06
C ASP A 133 -0.59 5.96 -8.46
N VAL A 134 -0.58 5.53 -9.73
CA VAL A 134 0.56 4.87 -10.39
C VAL A 134 0.95 5.75 -11.57
N LEU A 135 2.07 6.43 -11.43
CA LEU A 135 2.60 7.34 -12.43
C LEU A 135 3.58 6.58 -13.33
N VAL A 136 3.28 6.54 -14.60
CA VAL A 136 4.13 5.91 -15.64
C VAL A 136 4.51 6.99 -16.63
N ASP A 137 5.75 6.93 -17.15
CA ASP A 137 6.19 7.87 -18.17
C ASP A 137 5.41 7.69 -19.49
N GLU A 138 5.35 8.75 -20.30
CA GLU A 138 4.57 8.73 -21.54
C GLU A 138 5.10 7.71 -22.56
N GLN A 139 6.41 7.51 -22.61
CA GLN A 139 7.00 6.55 -23.55
C GLN A 139 6.61 5.10 -23.21
N THR A 140 6.56 4.77 -21.94
CA THR A 140 6.09 3.45 -21.44
C THR A 140 4.60 3.27 -21.71
N LYS A 141 3.78 4.29 -21.50
CA LYS A 141 2.35 4.26 -21.83
C LYS A 141 2.11 4.01 -23.31
N ASP A 142 2.86 4.66 -24.20
CA ASP A 142 2.74 4.46 -25.63
C ASP A 142 3.17 3.05 -26.06
N SER A 143 4.24 2.52 -25.49
CA SER A 143 4.70 1.14 -25.71
C SER A 143 3.66 0.12 -25.27
N GLN A 144 3.06 0.29 -24.08
CA GLN A 144 1.98 -0.57 -23.60
C GLN A 144 0.74 -0.49 -24.50
N ARG A 145 0.36 0.72 -24.95
CA ARG A 145 -0.77 0.90 -25.87
C ARG A 145 -0.55 0.16 -27.19
N GLN A 146 0.67 0.19 -27.72
CA GLN A 146 1.04 -0.55 -28.93
C GLN A 146 0.97 -2.06 -28.70
N GLN A 147 1.50 -2.56 -27.59
CA GLN A 147 1.43 -3.98 -27.24
C GLN A 147 -0.03 -4.46 -27.08
N LEU A 148 -0.86 -3.71 -26.36
CA LEU A 148 -2.27 -4.04 -26.19
C LEU A 148 -3.03 -4.06 -27.52
N ASN A 149 -2.74 -3.12 -28.41
CA ASN A 149 -3.37 -3.09 -29.73
C ASN A 149 -2.95 -4.30 -30.58
N ALA A 150 -1.66 -4.63 -30.61
CA ALA A 150 -1.15 -5.80 -31.30
C ALA A 150 -1.74 -7.12 -30.78
N GLU A 151 -1.85 -7.24 -29.44
CA GLU A 151 -2.48 -8.43 -28.84
C GLU A 151 -3.96 -8.54 -29.12
N ARG A 152 -4.70 -7.40 -29.12
CA ARG A 152 -6.12 -7.37 -29.51
C ARG A 152 -6.30 -7.76 -30.97
N GLU A 153 -5.45 -7.26 -31.87
CA GLU A 153 -5.49 -7.58 -33.28
C GLU A 153 -5.17 -9.06 -33.53
N ARG A 154 -4.17 -9.60 -32.83
CA ARG A 154 -3.84 -11.03 -32.87
C ARG A 154 -5.03 -11.88 -32.42
N ARG A 155 -5.65 -11.55 -31.27
CA ARG A 155 -6.84 -12.28 -30.78
C ARG A 155 -8.01 -12.17 -31.74
N ALA A 156 -8.27 -11.01 -32.31
CA ALA A 156 -9.35 -10.82 -33.29
C ALA A 156 -9.11 -11.67 -34.56
N THR A 157 -7.87 -11.75 -35.04
CA THR A 157 -7.49 -12.59 -36.20
C THR A 157 -7.68 -14.08 -35.92
N ILE A 158 -7.27 -14.55 -34.73
CA ILE A 158 -7.46 -15.94 -34.31
C ILE A 158 -8.97 -16.27 -34.21
N ALA A 159 -9.72 -15.42 -33.50
CA ALA A 159 -11.17 -15.61 -33.34
C ALA A 159 -11.91 -15.63 -34.69
N LYS A 160 -11.51 -14.79 -35.64
CA LYS A 160 -12.05 -14.78 -36.99
C LYS A 160 -11.71 -16.07 -37.74
N ALA A 161 -10.46 -16.51 -37.71
CA ALA A 161 -10.03 -17.75 -38.35
C ALA A 161 -10.73 -19.00 -37.76
N GLU A 162 -10.93 -19.04 -36.44
CA GLU A 162 -11.67 -20.10 -35.77
C GLU A 162 -13.17 -20.07 -36.14
N GLY A 163 -13.76 -18.86 -36.23
CA GLY A 163 -15.14 -18.67 -36.68
C GLY A 163 -15.34 -19.13 -38.12
N ASP A 164 -14.41 -18.74 -39.03
CA ASP A 164 -14.47 -19.15 -40.43
C ASP A 164 -14.32 -20.68 -40.60
N ARG A 165 -13.37 -21.29 -39.87
CA ARG A 165 -13.22 -22.76 -39.84
C ARG A 165 -14.48 -23.47 -39.35
N ARG A 166 -15.06 -22.98 -38.24
CA ARG A 166 -16.28 -23.57 -37.69
C ARG A 166 -17.49 -23.41 -38.61
N SER A 167 -17.58 -22.30 -39.34
CA SER A 167 -18.58 -22.08 -40.38
C SER A 167 -18.44 -23.08 -41.54
N VAL A 168 -17.24 -23.35 -42.01
CA VAL A 168 -16.95 -24.32 -43.06
C VAL A 168 -17.31 -25.74 -42.59
N GLU A 169 -16.93 -26.13 -41.37
CA GLU A 169 -17.27 -27.43 -40.78
C GLU A 169 -18.77 -27.63 -40.68
N LEU A 170 -19.52 -26.63 -40.17
CA LEU A 170 -21.00 -26.70 -40.09
C LEU A 170 -21.68 -26.78 -41.45
N ASN A 171 -21.18 -26.06 -42.44
CA ASN A 171 -21.71 -26.11 -43.79
C ASN A 171 -21.44 -27.47 -44.47
N ALA A 172 -20.27 -28.07 -44.22
CA ALA A 172 -19.93 -29.38 -44.73
C ALA A 172 -20.80 -30.47 -44.09
N ASP A 173 -21.00 -30.38 -42.78
CA ASP A 173 -21.90 -31.31 -42.05
C ASP A 173 -23.36 -31.19 -42.53
N ALA A 174 -23.84 -29.98 -42.78
CA ALA A 174 -25.19 -29.76 -43.31
C ALA A 174 -25.40 -30.36 -44.70
N GLN A 175 -24.39 -30.33 -45.56
CA GLN A 175 -24.40 -30.95 -46.89
C GLN A 175 -24.36 -32.48 -46.86
N LEU A 176 -23.90 -33.08 -45.78
CA LEU A 176 -23.85 -34.54 -45.60
C LEU A 176 -25.23 -35.12 -45.16
N TYR A 177 -26.14 -34.27 -44.66
CA TYR A 177 -27.46 -34.66 -44.16
C TYR A 177 -28.60 -34.37 -45.20
N GLU A 178 -28.30 -33.79 -46.36
CA GLU A 178 -29.18 -33.69 -47.50
C GLU A 178 -28.93 -34.87 -48.47
#